data_424a96f9cc7ac98028cfae5420406c46
#
_entry.id   424a96f9cc7ac98028cfae5420406c46
#
_cell.length_a   1.000
_cell.length_b   1.000
_cell.length_c   1.000
_cell.angle_alpha   90.00
_cell.angle_beta   90.00
_cell.angle_gamma   90.00
#
_symmetry.space_group_name_H-M   'P 1'
#
loop_
_entity.id
_entity.type
_entity.pdbx_description
1 polymer ?
#
loop_
_entity_poly.entity_id
_entity_poly.type
_entity_poly.pdbx_seq_one_letter_code
_entity_poly.pdbx_strand_id
1 'polypeptide(L)'
;METTARQVASSGVIGPTLSDPLAEALRLVALANGRGLQVRLMGGLAFHARTPDWTAMVDRKRRDIDLATRGKDRKALSDLMVAEGYTADRQYNALYGHKQLYFIDEARQRPVDVLVDRLEMCHRFEFADRLTVAEVTLPPAELLLSKLQVVKINRKDVLDALALLSEYPLANGDEAGEAISVRRITSLTSSDWGWWRTITDNLDNLRTIVEGDLQPGELEFGRASRFQPSAQIAALREAIDGTPKSTKWKIRARVGDRMTWYQEPEEVGHGRG
;
A
#
# COMPACT_ATOMS: atom_id res chain seq x y z
N MET A 1 -2.50 -62.75 -3.07
CA MET A 1 -2.65 -61.80 -1.96
C MET A 1 -2.43 -60.40 -2.55
N GLU A 2 -3.55 -59.81 -2.92
CA GLU A 2 -3.57 -58.45 -3.49
C GLU A 2 -3.61 -57.43 -2.37
N THR A 3 -2.68 -56.51 -2.38
CA THR A 3 -2.72 -55.35 -1.50
C THR A 3 -3.09 -54.15 -2.33
N THR A 4 -4.35 -53.81 -2.34
CA THR A 4 -4.95 -52.67 -3.02
C THR A 4 -4.54 -51.38 -2.29
N ALA A 5 -3.62 -50.61 -2.87
CA ALA A 5 -3.33 -49.26 -2.39
C ALA A 5 -4.53 -48.36 -2.72
N ARG A 6 -5.26 -47.94 -1.73
CA ARG A 6 -6.30 -46.89 -1.83
C ARG A 6 -5.62 -45.54 -2.09
N GLN A 7 -5.65 -45.10 -3.35
CA GLN A 7 -5.45 -43.69 -3.68
C GLN A 7 -6.61 -42.89 -3.06
N VAL A 8 -6.29 -42.12 -2.02
CA VAL A 8 -7.18 -41.10 -1.51
C VAL A 8 -7.05 -39.91 -2.50
N ALA A 9 -8.00 -39.82 -3.41
CA ALA A 9 -8.22 -38.63 -4.20
C ALA A 9 -8.65 -37.51 -3.23
N SER A 10 -7.77 -36.55 -2.98
CA SER A 10 -8.13 -35.29 -2.36
C SER A 10 -9.05 -34.53 -3.31
N SER A 11 -10.36 -34.69 -3.13
CA SER A 11 -11.33 -33.78 -3.73
C SER A 11 -11.07 -32.40 -3.16
N GLY A 12 -10.34 -31.57 -3.89
CA GLY A 12 -10.11 -30.18 -3.53
C GLY A 12 -11.45 -29.47 -3.50
N VAL A 13 -11.97 -29.25 -2.30
CA VAL A 13 -13.04 -28.30 -2.08
C VAL A 13 -12.46 -26.94 -2.42
N ILE A 14 -12.81 -26.42 -3.61
CA ILE A 14 -12.50 -25.07 -4.00
C ILE A 14 -13.24 -24.17 -2.99
N GLY A 15 -12.53 -23.51 -2.11
CA GLY A 15 -13.11 -22.63 -1.09
C GLY A 15 -13.94 -21.50 -1.73
N PRO A 16 -14.77 -20.79 -0.96
CA PRO A 16 -15.68 -19.76 -1.46
C PRO A 16 -14.97 -18.53 -2.06
N THR A 17 -13.64 -18.44 -1.93
CA THR A 17 -12.81 -17.32 -2.39
C THR A 17 -12.53 -17.42 -3.89
N LEU A 18 -12.37 -16.26 -4.58
CA LEU A 18 -12.05 -16.19 -6.00
C LEU A 18 -10.59 -16.53 -6.28
N SER A 19 -10.29 -17.11 -7.44
CA SER A 19 -8.92 -17.48 -7.83
C SER A 19 -8.06 -16.25 -8.14
N ASP A 20 -8.61 -15.25 -8.82
CA ASP A 20 -7.92 -14.01 -9.12
C ASP A 20 -7.76 -13.13 -7.87
N PRO A 21 -6.54 -12.73 -7.49
CA PRO A 21 -6.30 -11.99 -6.26
C PRO A 21 -6.95 -10.60 -6.24
N LEU A 22 -6.98 -9.91 -7.39
CA LEU A 22 -7.58 -8.59 -7.48
C LEU A 22 -9.10 -8.68 -7.37
N ALA A 23 -9.73 -9.60 -8.11
CA ALA A 23 -11.17 -9.81 -8.03
C ALA A 23 -11.60 -10.17 -6.61
N GLU A 24 -10.82 -11.00 -5.90
CA GLU A 24 -11.09 -11.37 -4.52
C GLU A 24 -10.92 -10.18 -3.56
N ALA A 25 -9.87 -9.40 -3.71
CA ALA A 25 -9.66 -8.19 -2.90
C ALA A 25 -10.81 -7.19 -3.07
N LEU A 26 -11.25 -6.97 -4.31
CA LEU A 26 -12.40 -6.10 -4.62
C LEU A 26 -13.70 -6.64 -4.03
N ARG A 27 -13.92 -7.96 -4.08
CA ARG A 27 -15.08 -8.64 -3.46
C ARG A 27 -15.09 -8.41 -1.94
N LEU A 28 -13.94 -8.59 -1.26
CA LEU A 28 -13.83 -8.36 0.18
C LEU A 28 -14.13 -6.91 0.57
N VAL A 29 -13.58 -5.95 -0.17
CA VAL A 29 -13.87 -4.52 0.06
C VAL A 29 -15.35 -4.21 -0.13
N ALA A 30 -15.96 -4.73 -1.19
CA ALA A 30 -17.39 -4.54 -1.45
C ALA A 30 -18.28 -5.15 -0.36
N LEU A 31 -17.98 -6.37 0.09
CA LEU A 31 -18.70 -7.03 1.18
C LEU A 31 -18.58 -6.27 2.51
N ALA A 32 -17.38 -5.79 2.83
CA ALA A 32 -17.16 -5.02 4.04
C ALA A 32 -17.92 -3.68 3.99
N ASN A 33 -17.82 -2.95 2.89
CA ASN A 33 -18.53 -1.68 2.68
C ASN A 33 -20.05 -1.90 2.73
N GLY A 34 -20.57 -2.97 2.13
CA GLY A 34 -22.00 -3.34 2.18
C GLY A 34 -22.51 -3.62 3.61
N ARG A 35 -21.63 -3.95 4.55
CA ARG A 35 -21.91 -4.08 5.99
C ARG A 35 -21.62 -2.81 6.80
N GLY A 36 -21.30 -1.71 6.13
CA GLY A 36 -20.97 -0.42 6.77
C GLY A 36 -19.57 -0.34 7.38
N LEU A 37 -18.70 -1.35 7.13
CA LEU A 37 -17.32 -1.35 7.60
C LEU A 37 -16.44 -0.52 6.64
N GLN A 38 -15.56 0.29 7.20
CA GLN A 38 -14.63 1.08 6.38
C GLN A 38 -13.38 0.25 6.09
N VAL A 39 -13.35 -0.38 4.92
CA VAL A 39 -12.22 -1.18 4.44
C VAL A 39 -11.76 -0.67 3.08
N ARG A 40 -10.47 -0.55 2.90
CA ARG A 40 -9.85 -0.10 1.64
C ARG A 40 -8.71 -1.04 1.26
N LEU A 41 -8.59 -1.27 -0.03
CA LEU A 41 -7.44 -1.98 -0.58
C LEU A 41 -6.21 -1.08 -0.52
N MET A 42 -5.07 -1.67 -0.18
CA MET A 42 -3.76 -1.04 -0.21
C MET A 42 -2.72 -1.99 -0.82
N GLY A 43 -1.43 -1.69 -0.70
CA GLY A 43 -0.37 -2.55 -1.23
C GLY A 43 -0.43 -2.76 -2.74
N GLY A 44 0.21 -3.82 -3.23
CA GLY A 44 0.40 -4.06 -4.66
C GLY A 44 -0.89 -4.19 -5.48
N LEU A 45 -1.95 -4.75 -4.91
CA LEU A 45 -3.24 -4.89 -5.60
C LEU A 45 -3.99 -3.55 -5.70
N ALA A 46 -3.79 -2.60 -4.76
CA ALA A 46 -4.36 -1.27 -4.90
C ALA A 46 -3.74 -0.51 -6.08
N PHE A 47 -2.43 -0.64 -6.28
CA PHE A 47 -1.77 -0.09 -7.47
C PHE A 47 -2.29 -0.75 -8.74
N HIS A 48 -2.51 -2.07 -8.73
CA HIS A 48 -3.11 -2.77 -9.87
C HIS A 48 -4.53 -2.23 -10.19
N ALA A 49 -5.36 -2.05 -9.17
CA ALA A 49 -6.71 -1.50 -9.35
C ALA A 49 -6.70 -0.06 -9.89
N ARG A 50 -5.72 0.74 -9.47
CA ARG A 50 -5.60 2.16 -9.81
C ARG A 50 -4.88 2.43 -11.12
N THR A 51 -3.98 1.53 -11.52
CA THR A 51 -3.11 1.70 -12.70
C THR A 51 -3.08 0.41 -13.54
N PRO A 52 -4.25 -0.08 -14.04
CA PRO A 52 -4.35 -1.37 -14.72
C PRO A 52 -3.48 -1.46 -15.98
N ASP A 53 -3.41 -0.39 -16.76
CA ASP A 53 -2.62 -0.35 -18.01
C ASP A 53 -1.11 -0.48 -17.72
N TRP A 54 -0.63 0.14 -16.63
CA TRP A 54 0.75 0.04 -16.19
C TRP A 54 1.08 -1.32 -15.60
N THR A 55 0.13 -1.92 -14.91
CA THR A 55 0.30 -3.22 -14.28
C THR A 55 0.42 -4.33 -15.30
N ALA A 56 -0.27 -4.21 -16.44
CA ALA A 56 -0.17 -5.15 -17.55
C ALA A 56 1.22 -5.15 -18.21
N MET A 57 1.97 -4.04 -18.10
CA MET A 57 3.33 -3.93 -18.65
C MET A 57 4.40 -4.54 -17.75
N VAL A 58 4.11 -4.75 -16.46
CA VAL A 58 5.05 -5.29 -15.49
C VAL A 58 4.63 -6.70 -15.10
N ASP A 59 5.36 -7.72 -15.56
CA ASP A 59 5.13 -9.12 -15.16
C ASP A 59 5.45 -9.31 -13.67
N ARG A 60 4.45 -9.04 -12.83
CA ARG A 60 4.55 -9.13 -11.37
C ARG A 60 3.41 -9.94 -10.80
N LYS A 61 3.73 -11.10 -10.23
CA LYS A 61 2.76 -11.88 -9.45
C LYS A 61 2.44 -11.15 -8.14
N ARG A 62 1.24 -10.59 -8.05
CA ARG A 62 0.66 -10.02 -6.84
C ARG A 62 -0.30 -11.06 -6.26
N ARG A 63 0.05 -11.67 -5.13
CA ARG A 63 -0.77 -12.71 -4.49
C ARG A 63 -1.41 -12.23 -3.20
N ASP A 64 -0.66 -11.43 -2.45
CA ASP A 64 -1.03 -10.99 -1.12
C ASP A 64 -2.10 -9.90 -1.20
N ILE A 65 -3.09 -9.97 -0.33
CA ILE A 65 -4.14 -8.96 -0.21
C ILE A 65 -3.81 -8.09 1.00
N ASP A 66 -3.57 -6.81 0.77
CA ASP A 66 -3.34 -5.81 1.80
C ASP A 66 -4.57 -4.92 1.94
N LEU A 67 -5.15 -4.88 3.13
CA LEU A 67 -6.32 -4.07 3.46
C LEU A 67 -6.00 -3.05 4.55
N ALA A 68 -6.74 -1.96 4.55
CA ALA A 68 -6.71 -0.92 5.59
C ALA A 68 -8.11 -0.79 6.21
N THR A 69 -8.19 -0.69 7.54
CA THR A 69 -9.44 -0.53 8.27
C THR A 69 -9.29 0.37 9.50
N ARG A 70 -10.40 0.72 10.13
CA ARG A 70 -10.39 1.44 11.42
C ARG A 70 -10.43 0.48 12.60
N GLY A 71 -9.80 0.87 13.70
CA GLY A 71 -9.77 0.10 14.94
C GLY A 71 -11.16 -0.30 15.45
N LYS A 72 -12.16 0.57 15.29
CA LYS A 72 -13.55 0.28 15.67
C LYS A 72 -14.21 -0.80 14.81
N ASP A 73 -13.78 -0.96 13.56
CA ASP A 73 -14.36 -1.91 12.60
C ASP A 73 -13.65 -3.28 12.63
N ARG A 74 -12.47 -3.38 13.27
CA ARG A 74 -11.59 -4.56 13.23
C ARG A 74 -12.26 -5.87 13.65
N LYS A 75 -13.11 -5.84 14.73
CA LYS A 75 -13.76 -7.05 15.22
C LYS A 75 -14.79 -7.53 14.21
N ALA A 76 -15.66 -6.66 13.73
CA ALA A 76 -16.67 -7.01 12.74
C ALA A 76 -16.05 -7.47 11.41
N LEU A 77 -14.90 -6.86 11.03
CA LEU A 77 -14.13 -7.30 9.87
C LEU A 77 -13.54 -8.71 10.10
N SER A 78 -12.99 -8.99 11.29
CA SER A 78 -12.47 -10.32 11.59
C SER A 78 -13.57 -11.38 11.52
N ASP A 79 -14.75 -11.09 12.06
CA ASP A 79 -15.91 -11.99 11.99
C ASP A 79 -16.35 -12.19 10.52
N LEU A 80 -16.33 -11.13 9.69
CA LEU A 80 -16.59 -11.23 8.25
C LEU A 80 -15.58 -12.13 7.55
N MET A 81 -14.28 -11.92 7.77
CA MET A 81 -13.21 -12.71 7.12
C MET A 81 -13.36 -14.20 7.42
N VAL A 82 -13.63 -14.57 8.68
CA VAL A 82 -13.87 -15.96 9.06
C VAL A 82 -15.12 -16.52 8.38
N ALA A 83 -16.21 -15.75 8.30
CA ALA A 83 -17.44 -16.17 7.62
C ALA A 83 -17.25 -16.38 6.10
N GLU A 84 -16.31 -15.63 5.49
CA GLU A 84 -15.94 -15.75 4.08
C GLU A 84 -14.88 -16.86 3.81
N GLY A 85 -14.54 -17.67 4.83
CA GLY A 85 -13.68 -18.83 4.67
C GLY A 85 -12.19 -18.61 4.88
N TYR A 86 -11.80 -17.47 5.44
CA TYR A 86 -10.41 -17.19 5.80
C TYR A 86 -10.07 -17.75 7.20
N THR A 87 -8.89 -18.30 7.33
CA THR A 87 -8.34 -18.74 8.61
C THR A 87 -7.62 -17.56 9.28
N ALA A 88 -8.06 -17.17 10.47
CA ALA A 88 -7.39 -16.14 11.25
C ALA A 88 -6.17 -16.70 11.99
N ASP A 89 -5.03 -16.04 11.95
CA ASP A 89 -3.95 -16.30 12.90
C ASP A 89 -4.35 -15.74 14.26
N ARG A 90 -4.92 -16.63 15.11
CA ARG A 90 -5.48 -16.24 16.40
C ARG A 90 -4.43 -15.69 17.36
N GLN A 91 -3.22 -16.26 17.35
CA GLN A 91 -2.14 -15.85 18.24
C GLN A 91 -1.61 -14.47 17.81
N TYR A 92 -1.31 -14.31 16.53
CA TYR A 92 -0.89 -13.04 15.97
C TYR A 92 -1.93 -11.95 16.21
N ASN A 93 -3.19 -12.22 15.87
CA ASN A 93 -4.29 -11.26 15.98
C ASN A 93 -4.60 -10.88 17.44
N ALA A 94 -4.37 -11.76 18.41
CA ALA A 94 -4.50 -11.45 19.83
C ALA A 94 -3.39 -10.48 20.31
N LEU A 95 -2.16 -10.66 19.84
CA LEU A 95 -1.02 -9.84 20.22
C LEU A 95 -0.96 -8.51 19.47
N TYR A 96 -1.12 -8.55 18.16
CA TYR A 96 -0.88 -7.42 17.25
C TYR A 96 -2.13 -6.84 16.60
N GLY A 97 -3.31 -7.42 16.83
CA GLY A 97 -4.56 -7.02 16.17
C GLY A 97 -5.00 -5.57 16.41
N HIS A 98 -4.36 -4.85 17.34
CA HIS A 98 -4.54 -3.42 17.50
C HIS A 98 -3.81 -2.57 16.44
N LYS A 99 -2.86 -3.19 15.69
CA LYS A 99 -2.10 -2.59 14.60
C LYS A 99 -2.34 -3.30 13.26
N GLN A 100 -2.43 -4.63 13.30
CA GLN A 100 -2.52 -5.48 12.11
C GLN A 100 -3.23 -6.79 12.44
N LEU A 101 -4.14 -7.20 11.56
CA LEU A 101 -4.73 -8.53 11.58
C LEU A 101 -4.14 -9.35 10.42
N TYR A 102 -3.99 -10.65 10.65
CA TYR A 102 -3.50 -11.59 9.65
C TYR A 102 -4.49 -12.73 9.45
N PHE A 103 -4.74 -13.04 8.19
CA PHE A 103 -5.57 -14.15 7.74
C PHE A 103 -4.90 -14.89 6.58
N ILE A 104 -5.33 -16.12 6.35
CA ILE A 104 -4.90 -16.92 5.21
C ILE A 104 -6.10 -17.56 4.51
N ASP A 105 -6.11 -17.48 3.18
CA ASP A 105 -6.91 -18.33 2.31
C ASP A 105 -6.16 -19.65 2.13
N GLU A 106 -6.49 -20.66 2.91
CA GLU A 106 -5.80 -21.95 2.91
C GLU A 106 -5.88 -22.66 1.55
N ALA A 107 -7.01 -22.53 0.87
CA ALA A 107 -7.22 -23.18 -0.43
C ALA A 107 -6.27 -22.66 -1.51
N ARG A 108 -5.83 -21.40 -1.41
CA ARG A 108 -4.97 -20.71 -2.37
C ARG A 108 -3.62 -20.33 -1.81
N GLN A 109 -3.36 -20.63 -0.55
CA GLN A 109 -2.13 -20.21 0.17
C GLN A 109 -1.88 -18.72 0.00
N ARG A 110 -2.96 -17.93 0.15
CA ARG A 110 -2.95 -16.48 -0.07
C ARG A 110 -3.09 -15.75 1.24
N PRO A 111 -2.06 -15.01 1.67
CA PRO A 111 -2.12 -14.20 2.87
C PRO A 111 -2.99 -12.97 2.67
N VAL A 112 -3.61 -12.52 3.75
CA VAL A 112 -4.35 -11.27 3.85
C VAL A 112 -3.89 -10.52 5.09
N ASP A 113 -3.28 -9.36 4.85
CA ASP A 113 -2.87 -8.42 5.88
C ASP A 113 -3.89 -7.30 6.00
N VAL A 114 -4.29 -6.97 7.22
CA VAL A 114 -5.22 -5.87 7.48
C VAL A 114 -4.58 -4.88 8.44
N LEU A 115 -4.14 -3.74 7.93
CA LEU A 115 -3.60 -2.67 8.76
C LEU A 115 -4.73 -1.89 9.45
N VAL A 116 -4.51 -1.53 10.70
CA VAL A 116 -5.51 -0.88 11.55
C VAL A 116 -5.08 0.56 11.88
N ASP A 117 -5.89 1.53 11.46
CA ASP A 117 -5.74 2.97 11.67
C ASP A 117 -4.50 3.62 11.03
N ARG A 118 -3.39 2.92 10.90
CA ARG A 118 -2.11 3.49 10.48
C ARG A 118 -1.17 2.49 9.82
N LEU A 119 -0.20 3.01 9.10
CA LEU A 119 0.96 2.27 8.62
C LEU A 119 2.18 2.66 9.46
N GLU A 120 2.89 1.65 10.00
CA GLU A 120 4.15 1.79 10.73
C GLU A 120 5.22 0.97 10.01
N MET A 121 6.10 1.65 9.27
CA MET A 121 7.29 1.09 8.62
C MET A 121 8.50 1.98 8.93
N CYS A 122 9.21 2.51 7.91
CA CYS A 122 10.26 3.49 8.15
C CYS A 122 9.73 4.77 8.80
N HIS A 123 8.50 5.12 8.48
CA HIS A 123 7.75 6.21 9.11
C HIS A 123 6.34 5.73 9.47
N ARG A 124 5.74 6.41 10.44
CA ARG A 124 4.36 6.17 10.83
C ARG A 124 3.46 7.25 10.26
N PHE A 125 2.36 6.87 9.60
CA PHE A 125 1.29 7.79 9.26
C PHE A 125 -0.10 7.20 9.48
N GLU A 126 -0.99 8.04 9.97
CA GLU A 126 -2.39 7.69 10.22
C GLU A 126 -3.17 7.80 8.90
N PHE A 127 -4.07 6.83 8.67
CA PHE A 127 -4.97 6.82 7.51
C PHE A 127 -6.44 6.61 7.90
N ALA A 128 -6.77 6.44 9.18
CA ALA A 128 -8.13 6.12 9.63
C ALA A 128 -9.19 7.14 9.18
N ASP A 129 -8.85 8.42 9.17
CA ASP A 129 -9.67 9.53 8.70
C ASP A 129 -9.70 9.63 7.16
N ARG A 130 -8.83 8.91 6.48
CA ARG A 130 -8.68 8.92 5.02
C ARG A 130 -9.49 7.83 4.32
N LEU A 131 -10.01 6.85 5.06
CA LEU A 131 -10.77 5.73 4.51
C LEU A 131 -12.10 6.13 3.87
N THR A 132 -12.57 7.35 4.11
CA THR A 132 -13.82 7.87 3.50
C THR A 132 -13.60 8.68 2.23
N VAL A 133 -12.35 8.95 1.86
CA VAL A 133 -12.01 9.78 0.69
C VAL A 133 -12.23 9.03 -0.63
N ALA A 134 -11.98 7.72 -0.63
CA ALA A 134 -12.21 6.85 -1.78
C ALA A 134 -12.90 5.57 -1.33
N GLU A 135 -13.59 4.87 -2.24
CA GLU A 135 -14.46 3.75 -1.86
C GLU A 135 -13.78 2.38 -1.92
N VAL A 136 -12.82 2.19 -2.82
CA VAL A 136 -12.22 0.89 -3.10
C VAL A 136 -10.82 0.76 -2.52
N THR A 137 -9.97 1.74 -2.77
CA THR A 137 -8.56 1.75 -2.31
C THR A 137 -8.32 2.89 -1.33
N LEU A 138 -7.18 2.89 -0.65
CA LEU A 138 -6.67 4.15 -0.08
C LEU A 138 -6.55 5.20 -1.18
N PRO A 139 -6.70 6.51 -0.86
CA PRO A 139 -6.51 7.58 -1.82
C PRO A 139 -5.11 7.57 -2.46
N PRO A 140 -4.93 8.12 -3.67
CA PRO A 140 -3.64 8.13 -4.35
C PRO A 140 -2.49 8.71 -3.53
N ALA A 141 -2.74 9.74 -2.73
CA ALA A 141 -1.71 10.33 -1.86
C ALA A 141 -1.21 9.35 -0.79
N GLU A 142 -2.11 8.60 -0.14
CA GLU A 142 -1.77 7.57 0.85
C GLU A 142 -1.02 6.40 0.20
N LEU A 143 -1.44 5.97 -0.97
CA LEU A 143 -0.73 4.93 -1.72
C LEU A 143 0.69 5.39 -2.09
N LEU A 144 0.84 6.60 -2.61
CA LEU A 144 2.16 7.17 -2.92
C LEU A 144 3.03 7.28 -1.66
N LEU A 145 2.48 7.80 -0.56
CA LEU A 145 3.18 7.89 0.73
C LEU A 145 3.60 6.53 1.25
N SER A 146 2.80 5.49 1.07
CA SER A 146 3.15 4.12 1.50
C SER A 146 4.42 3.60 0.85
N LYS A 147 4.73 4.05 -0.37
CA LYS A 147 5.95 3.71 -1.11
C LYS A 147 7.10 4.66 -0.78
N LEU A 148 6.85 5.98 -0.85
CA LEU A 148 7.88 6.98 -0.67
C LEU A 148 8.42 7.10 0.77
N GLN A 149 7.76 6.50 1.76
CA GLN A 149 8.25 6.47 3.13
C GLN A 149 9.43 5.51 3.36
N VAL A 150 9.65 4.55 2.45
CA VAL A 150 10.65 3.49 2.61
C VAL A 150 12.03 4.06 2.31
N VAL A 151 12.94 4.10 3.30
CA VAL A 151 14.28 4.70 3.15
C VAL A 151 15.12 3.95 2.13
N LYS A 152 15.00 2.61 2.08
CA LYS A 152 15.63 1.77 1.06
C LYS A 152 14.57 1.28 0.08
N ILE A 153 13.98 2.20 -0.68
CA ILE A 153 12.93 1.87 -1.64
C ILE A 153 13.45 0.88 -2.68
N ASN A 154 12.70 -0.20 -2.90
CA ASN A 154 13.04 -1.20 -3.89
C ASN A 154 12.49 -0.84 -5.28
N ARG A 155 13.02 -1.50 -6.32
CA ARG A 155 12.63 -1.24 -7.72
C ARG A 155 11.12 -1.38 -7.97
N LYS A 156 10.46 -2.35 -7.34
CA LYS A 156 9.02 -2.59 -7.50
C LYS A 156 8.20 -1.41 -6.97
N ASP A 157 8.59 -0.86 -5.83
CA ASP A 157 7.91 0.27 -5.20
C ASP A 157 8.15 1.57 -5.98
N VAL A 158 9.33 1.71 -6.59
CA VAL A 158 9.60 2.80 -7.54
C VAL A 158 8.67 2.74 -8.74
N LEU A 159 8.52 1.58 -9.37
CA LEU A 159 7.64 1.41 -10.53
C LEU A 159 6.17 1.65 -10.18
N ASP A 160 5.70 1.17 -9.02
CA ASP A 160 4.36 1.46 -8.51
C ASP A 160 4.15 2.98 -8.33
N ALA A 161 5.12 3.69 -7.73
CA ALA A 161 5.04 5.13 -7.53
C ALA A 161 5.02 5.91 -8.86
N LEU A 162 5.86 5.52 -9.82
CA LEU A 162 5.90 6.13 -11.15
C LEU A 162 4.60 5.91 -11.94
N ALA A 163 4.02 4.70 -11.88
CA ALA A 163 2.73 4.40 -12.49
C ALA A 163 1.63 5.31 -11.91
N LEU A 164 1.59 5.48 -10.59
CA LEU A 164 0.61 6.35 -9.96
C LEU A 164 0.77 7.83 -10.36
N LEU A 165 2.02 8.32 -10.40
CA LEU A 165 2.35 9.68 -10.86
C LEU A 165 2.05 9.89 -12.35
N SER A 166 1.97 8.83 -13.14
CA SER A 166 1.62 8.89 -14.56
C SER A 166 0.11 8.90 -14.80
N GLU A 167 -0.67 8.37 -13.87
CA GLU A 167 -2.11 8.20 -14.03
C GLU A 167 -2.94 9.28 -13.33
N TYR A 168 -2.46 9.81 -12.20
CA TYR A 168 -3.20 10.75 -11.35
C TYR A 168 -2.58 12.14 -11.33
N PRO A 169 -3.40 13.22 -11.44
CA PRO A 169 -2.91 14.59 -11.33
C PRO A 169 -2.50 14.92 -9.89
N LEU A 170 -1.55 15.84 -9.76
CA LEU A 170 -1.36 16.55 -8.51
C LEU A 170 -2.46 17.60 -8.35
N ALA A 171 -3.12 17.62 -7.20
CA ALA A 171 -4.08 18.65 -6.84
C ALA A 171 -3.88 19.12 -5.40
N ASN A 172 -4.44 20.26 -5.03
CA ASN A 172 -4.35 20.73 -3.64
C ASN A 172 -5.07 19.77 -2.68
N GLY A 173 -6.25 19.27 -3.06
CA GLY A 173 -7.04 18.30 -2.31
C GLY A 173 -7.00 16.90 -2.93
N ASP A 174 -7.93 16.05 -2.50
CA ASP A 174 -8.02 14.65 -2.95
C ASP A 174 -8.91 14.46 -4.17
N GLU A 175 -9.68 15.47 -4.54
CA GLU A 175 -10.64 15.44 -5.66
C GLU A 175 -11.48 14.15 -5.65
N ALA A 176 -12.11 13.85 -4.52
CA ALA A 176 -12.88 12.62 -4.27
C ALA A 176 -12.10 11.31 -4.50
N GLY A 177 -10.79 11.34 -4.29
CA GLY A 177 -9.91 10.17 -4.46
C GLY A 177 -9.37 10.00 -5.88
N GLU A 178 -9.53 11.00 -6.74
CA GLU A 178 -9.06 10.98 -8.13
C GLU A 178 -7.82 11.87 -8.38
N ALA A 179 -7.18 12.35 -7.31
CA ALA A 179 -5.94 13.13 -7.39
C ALA A 179 -4.96 12.77 -6.26
N ILE A 180 -3.68 13.03 -6.50
CA ILE A 180 -2.64 12.99 -5.48
C ILE A 180 -2.67 14.33 -4.73
N SER A 181 -3.14 14.29 -3.48
CA SER A 181 -3.26 15.49 -2.65
C SER A 181 -1.90 16.04 -2.24
N VAL A 182 -1.49 17.15 -2.83
CA VAL A 182 -0.26 17.87 -2.49
C VAL A 182 -0.29 18.35 -1.04
N ARG A 183 -1.44 18.88 -0.58
CA ARG A 183 -1.63 19.31 0.80
C ARG A 183 -1.38 18.17 1.81
N ARG A 184 -1.80 16.95 1.51
CA ARG A 184 -1.57 15.79 2.37
C ARG A 184 -0.07 15.50 2.50
N ILE A 185 0.66 15.49 1.40
CA ILE A 185 2.10 15.22 1.39
C ILE A 185 2.88 16.35 2.05
N THR A 186 2.58 17.60 1.70
CA THR A 186 3.27 18.76 2.25
C THR A 186 3.01 18.96 3.74
N SER A 187 1.83 18.57 4.25
CA SER A 187 1.54 18.62 5.69
C SER A 187 2.45 17.70 6.52
N LEU A 188 2.75 16.49 6.01
CA LEU A 188 3.68 15.56 6.64
C LEU A 188 5.11 16.07 6.56
N THR A 189 5.56 16.42 5.35
CA THR A 189 6.95 16.83 5.09
C THR A 189 7.30 18.19 5.68
N SER A 190 6.34 19.06 5.95
CA SER A 190 6.57 20.34 6.63
C SER A 190 6.55 20.25 8.15
N SER A 191 5.89 19.24 8.71
CA SER A 191 5.79 19.03 10.15
C SER A 191 6.89 18.13 10.72
N ASP A 192 7.41 17.20 9.92
CA ASP A 192 8.43 16.22 10.31
C ASP A 192 9.60 16.21 9.33
N TRP A 193 10.82 16.41 9.85
CA TRP A 193 12.05 16.45 9.05
C TRP A 193 12.40 15.07 8.47
N GLY A 194 12.15 14.01 9.21
CA GLY A 194 12.41 12.64 8.75
C GLY A 194 11.57 12.27 7.53
N TRP A 195 10.28 12.59 7.57
CA TRP A 195 9.39 12.45 6.41
C TRP A 195 9.89 13.26 5.22
N TRP A 196 10.24 14.53 5.43
CA TRP A 196 10.79 15.37 4.38
C TRP A 196 12.04 14.75 3.76
N ARG A 197 13.00 14.32 4.59
CA ARG A 197 14.28 13.76 4.16
C ARG A 197 14.05 12.52 3.28
N THR A 198 13.26 11.57 3.76
CA THR A 198 13.01 10.33 3.04
C THR A 198 12.22 10.55 1.74
N ILE A 199 11.16 11.37 1.76
CA ILE A 199 10.36 11.63 0.56
C ILE A 199 11.18 12.37 -0.49
N THR A 200 11.96 13.38 -0.11
CA THR A 200 12.77 14.12 -1.07
C THR A 200 13.86 13.28 -1.70
N ASP A 201 14.51 12.39 -0.93
CA ASP A 201 15.49 11.44 -1.47
C ASP A 201 14.84 10.47 -2.46
N ASN A 202 13.66 9.95 -2.11
CA ASN A 202 12.95 9.04 -3.01
C ASN A 202 12.44 9.75 -4.27
N LEU A 203 12.00 10.99 -4.20
CA LEU A 203 11.65 11.77 -5.40
C LEU A 203 12.86 12.01 -6.30
N ASP A 204 14.04 12.28 -5.73
CA ASP A 204 15.28 12.42 -6.50
C ASP A 204 15.68 11.09 -7.14
N ASN A 205 15.50 9.96 -6.44
CA ASN A 205 15.71 8.62 -6.99
C ASN A 205 14.73 8.32 -8.14
N LEU A 206 13.43 8.59 -7.95
CA LEU A 206 12.41 8.40 -8.99
C LEU A 206 12.75 9.22 -10.24
N ARG A 207 13.19 10.48 -10.07
CA ARG A 207 13.63 11.34 -11.18
C ARG A 207 14.78 10.72 -11.96
N THR A 208 15.83 10.28 -11.26
CA THR A 208 16.99 9.64 -11.88
C THR A 208 16.59 8.43 -12.71
N ILE A 209 15.68 7.61 -12.17
CA ILE A 209 15.19 6.41 -12.86
C ILE A 209 14.39 6.76 -14.12
N VAL A 210 13.49 7.74 -14.03
CA VAL A 210 12.67 8.18 -15.18
C VAL A 210 13.55 8.79 -16.29
N GLU A 211 14.60 9.52 -15.93
CA GLU A 211 15.45 10.23 -16.88
C GLU A 211 16.48 9.33 -17.61
N GLY A 212 16.79 8.15 -17.09
CA GLY A 212 17.83 7.37 -17.75
C GLY A 212 18.05 5.93 -17.31
N ASP A 213 17.29 5.42 -16.34
CA ASP A 213 17.56 4.09 -15.77
C ASP A 213 16.37 3.11 -15.85
N LEU A 214 15.35 3.43 -16.68
CA LEU A 214 14.28 2.49 -16.99
C LEU A 214 14.77 1.43 -17.95
N GLN A 215 14.53 0.17 -17.57
CA GLN A 215 14.88 -0.95 -18.43
C GLN A 215 13.80 -1.17 -19.51
N PRO A 216 14.17 -1.69 -20.69
CA PRO A 216 13.18 -2.06 -21.70
C PRO A 216 12.09 -2.98 -21.13
N GLY A 217 10.83 -2.64 -21.35
CA GLY A 217 9.68 -3.41 -20.86
C GLY A 217 9.25 -3.11 -19.41
N GLU A 218 9.94 -2.22 -18.67
CA GLU A 218 9.48 -1.83 -17.33
C GLU A 218 8.29 -0.89 -17.37
N LEU A 219 8.41 0.25 -18.04
CA LEU A 219 7.34 1.24 -18.22
C LEU A 219 7.56 2.00 -19.51
N GLU A 220 6.59 2.00 -20.39
CA GLU A 220 6.61 2.81 -21.61
C GLU A 220 5.75 4.07 -21.40
N PHE A 221 6.37 5.15 -20.96
CA PHE A 221 5.70 6.42 -20.65
C PHE A 221 5.10 7.14 -21.86
N GLY A 222 5.29 6.65 -23.08
CA GLY A 222 4.91 7.38 -24.29
C GLY A 222 3.45 7.26 -24.73
N ARG A 223 2.75 6.18 -24.38
CA ARG A 223 1.39 5.88 -24.89
C ARG A 223 0.27 5.89 -23.86
N ALA A 224 0.55 5.53 -22.61
CA ALA A 224 -0.45 5.34 -21.57
C ALA A 224 -0.43 6.46 -20.51
N SER A 225 0.63 7.27 -20.42
CA SER A 225 0.71 8.33 -19.41
C SER A 225 -0.29 9.44 -19.66
N ARG A 226 -1.18 9.66 -18.73
CA ARG A 226 -1.99 10.89 -18.67
C ARG A 226 -1.16 12.10 -18.28
N PHE A 227 -0.16 11.88 -17.43
CA PHE A 227 0.76 12.90 -16.93
C PHE A 227 2.22 12.47 -17.11
N GLN A 228 3.11 13.43 -17.31
CA GLN A 228 4.54 13.15 -17.38
C GLN A 228 5.11 13.00 -15.97
N PRO A 229 5.64 11.82 -15.60
CA PRO A 229 6.10 11.58 -14.22
C PRO A 229 7.21 12.54 -13.78
N SER A 230 8.14 12.89 -14.68
CA SER A 230 9.20 13.85 -14.39
C SER A 230 8.66 15.23 -14.02
N ALA A 231 7.64 15.71 -14.73
CA ALA A 231 6.97 16.97 -14.43
C ALA A 231 6.22 16.91 -13.09
N GLN A 232 5.51 15.80 -12.82
CA GLN A 232 4.82 15.58 -11.54
C GLN A 232 5.80 15.52 -10.37
N ILE A 233 6.94 14.83 -10.53
CA ILE A 233 8.00 14.77 -9.51
C ILE A 233 8.55 16.15 -9.22
N ALA A 234 8.86 16.93 -10.27
CA ALA A 234 9.36 18.30 -10.12
C ALA A 234 8.35 19.21 -9.40
N ALA A 235 7.09 19.18 -9.81
CA ALA A 235 6.02 19.97 -9.19
C ALA A 235 5.78 19.59 -7.71
N LEU A 236 5.80 18.30 -7.40
CA LEU A 236 5.67 17.83 -6.02
C LEU A 236 6.87 18.27 -5.17
N ARG A 237 8.08 18.18 -5.71
CA ARG A 237 9.29 18.64 -5.03
C ARG A 237 9.25 20.14 -4.76
N GLU A 238 8.86 20.95 -5.74
CA GLU A 238 8.68 22.38 -5.57
C GLU A 238 7.64 22.72 -4.49
N ALA A 239 6.51 22.03 -4.48
CA ALA A 239 5.48 22.22 -3.45
C ALA A 239 5.98 21.86 -2.04
N ILE A 240 6.76 20.77 -1.91
CA ILE A 240 7.38 20.37 -0.65
C ILE A 240 8.37 21.45 -0.18
N ASP A 241 9.25 21.91 -1.06
CA ASP A 241 10.29 22.89 -0.70
C ASP A 241 9.69 24.27 -0.40
N GLY A 242 8.67 24.70 -1.14
CA GLY A 242 7.96 25.97 -0.95
C GLY A 242 7.07 26.02 0.28
N THR A 243 6.72 24.86 0.88
CA THR A 243 5.85 24.85 2.07
C THR A 243 6.63 25.24 3.34
N PRO A 244 6.16 26.23 4.12
CA PRO A 244 6.81 26.65 5.37
C PRO A 244 6.96 25.51 6.38
N LYS A 245 8.17 25.34 6.91
CA LYS A 245 8.50 24.24 7.83
C LYS A 245 8.18 24.63 9.27
N SER A 246 7.68 23.66 10.05
CA SER A 246 7.38 23.83 11.48
C SER A 246 8.64 24.10 12.30
N THR A 247 8.46 24.67 13.50
CA THR A 247 9.57 24.88 14.45
C THR A 247 10.26 23.57 14.83
N LYS A 248 9.47 22.49 15.08
CA LYS A 248 9.98 21.16 15.38
C LYS A 248 10.87 20.65 14.23
N TRP A 249 10.41 20.80 12.99
CA TRP A 249 11.16 20.43 11.80
C TRP A 249 12.51 21.17 11.74
N LYS A 250 12.49 22.50 11.92
CA LYS A 250 13.70 23.34 11.88
C LYS A 250 14.73 22.98 12.95
N ILE A 251 14.27 22.62 14.16
CA ILE A 251 15.14 22.15 15.24
C ILE A 251 15.77 20.81 14.84
N ARG A 252 14.97 19.85 14.35
CA ARG A 252 15.46 18.54 13.93
C ARG A 252 16.45 18.64 12.75
N ALA A 253 16.21 19.55 11.81
CA ALA A 253 17.09 19.80 10.67
C ALA A 253 18.51 20.22 11.06
N ARG A 254 18.71 20.89 12.21
CA ARG A 254 20.04 21.25 12.71
C ARG A 254 20.88 20.04 13.10
N VAL A 255 20.23 18.95 13.48
CA VAL A 255 20.89 17.68 13.77
C VAL A 255 21.18 16.92 12.47
N GLY A 256 20.28 17.00 11.51
CA GLY A 256 20.40 16.37 10.20
C GLY A 256 20.57 14.84 10.30
N ASP A 257 21.40 14.30 9.43
CA ASP A 257 21.67 12.86 9.30
C ASP A 257 22.54 12.28 10.44
N ARG A 258 22.99 13.11 11.39
CA ARG A 258 23.77 12.67 12.55
C ARG A 258 22.99 11.77 13.51
N MET A 259 21.66 11.81 13.44
CA MET A 259 20.77 10.91 14.16
C MET A 259 19.82 10.24 13.19
N THR A 260 19.60 8.95 13.36
CA THR A 260 18.61 8.18 12.60
C THR A 260 17.24 8.87 12.65
N TRP A 261 16.59 8.99 11.50
CA TRP A 261 15.31 9.70 11.33
C TRP A 261 14.17 8.77 10.95
N TYR A 262 14.42 7.49 10.85
CA TYR A 262 13.46 6.47 10.46
C TYR A 262 13.56 5.27 11.40
N GLN A 263 12.55 4.44 11.37
CA GLN A 263 12.55 3.14 12.03
C GLN A 263 12.95 2.06 11.01
N GLU A 264 13.68 1.07 11.44
CA GLU A 264 13.83 -0.14 10.62
C GLU A 264 12.51 -0.93 10.74
N PRO A 265 11.88 -1.31 9.59
CA PRO A 265 10.69 -2.12 9.64
C PRO A 265 10.97 -3.42 10.38
N GLU A 266 10.20 -3.71 11.42
CA GLU A 266 10.23 -5.02 12.05
C GLU A 266 9.69 -6.03 11.01
N GLU A 267 10.53 -6.94 10.53
CA GLU A 267 10.06 -8.13 9.84
C GLU A 267 9.35 -9.00 10.88
N VAL A 268 8.06 -8.77 11.07
CA VAL A 268 7.22 -9.67 11.87
C VAL A 268 7.02 -10.93 11.02
N GLY A 269 7.96 -11.87 11.16
CA GLY A 269 7.85 -13.17 10.51
C GLY A 269 6.56 -13.84 10.99
N HIS A 270 5.60 -14.03 10.09
CA HIS A 270 4.47 -14.91 10.33
C HIS A 270 5.03 -16.31 10.45
N GLY A 271 5.19 -16.76 11.72
CA GLY A 271 5.78 -18.05 12.02
C GLY A 271 4.92 -19.16 11.41
N ARG A 272 5.48 -19.82 10.40
CA ARG A 272 5.08 -21.19 10.10
C ARG A 272 5.63 -22.04 11.23
N GLY A 273 4.80 -22.30 12.26
CA GLY A 273 5.04 -23.37 13.21
C GLY A 273 4.60 -24.71 12.61
#